data_175fe793d600cb33627335c06a5d7066
#
_entry.id   175fe793d600cb33627335c06a5d7066
#
_cell.length_a   1.000
_cell.length_b   1.000
_cell.length_c   1.000
_cell.angle_alpha   90.00
_cell.angle_beta   90.00
_cell.angle_gamma   90.00
#
_symmetry.space_group_name_H-M   'P 1'
#
loop_
_entity.id
_entity.type
_entity.pdbx_description
1 polymer ?
#
loop_
_entity_poly.entity_id
_entity_poly.type
_entity_poly.pdbx_seq_one_letter_code
_entity_poly.pdbx_strand_id
1 'polypeptide(L)'
;MTTELHTALNTIDSLEDQITKIKADFYTKDNLAVLIGDLFKEYKLDAIAIVGTTPAFNDGDPCTHSSDLYYNEDELNCYFNGFDERYDEYEDHDFLAPVESPSFTVNSMLNDLPYQDPKKAKCHKLSAHILELSDYIYDTNYKIECYIDKEGDLQIHKEEYYDY
;
A
#
# COMPACT_ATOMS: atom_id res chain seq x y z
N MET A 1 -0.40 -33.77 28.53
CA MET A 1 -0.28 -33.32 27.12
C MET A 1 0.22 -34.50 26.29
N THR A 2 -0.44 -34.79 25.21
CA THR A 2 -0.10 -35.94 24.35
C THR A 2 1.13 -35.64 23.47
N THR A 3 1.86 -36.69 23.07
CA THR A 3 3.01 -36.57 22.15
C THR A 3 2.59 -35.92 20.82
N GLU A 4 1.37 -36.19 20.37
CA GLU A 4 0.81 -35.61 19.13
C GLU A 4 0.68 -34.08 19.24
N LEU A 5 0.23 -33.57 20.38
CA LEU A 5 0.14 -32.13 20.59
C LEU A 5 1.52 -31.46 20.58
N HIS A 6 2.51 -32.06 21.25
CA HIS A 6 3.89 -31.56 21.21
C HIS A 6 4.45 -31.54 19.80
N THR A 7 4.21 -32.57 19.01
CA THR A 7 4.62 -32.62 17.59
C THR A 7 3.95 -31.53 16.79
N ALA A 8 2.67 -31.31 16.97
CA ALA A 8 1.91 -30.26 16.27
C ALA A 8 2.46 -28.84 16.63
N LEU A 9 2.70 -28.57 17.89
CA LEU A 9 3.26 -27.29 18.33
C LEU A 9 4.67 -27.05 17.78
N ASN A 10 5.54 -28.06 17.80
CA ASN A 10 6.87 -27.95 17.21
C ASN A 10 6.83 -27.73 15.70
N THR A 11 5.85 -28.31 15.02
CA THR A 11 5.64 -28.09 13.59
C THR A 11 5.20 -26.65 13.31
N ILE A 12 4.29 -26.10 14.12
CA ILE A 12 3.87 -24.70 14.03
C ILE A 12 5.06 -23.77 14.23
N ASP A 13 5.86 -23.97 15.27
CA ASP A 13 7.05 -23.16 15.54
C ASP A 13 8.03 -23.20 14.36
N SER A 14 8.25 -24.36 13.78
CA SER A 14 9.12 -24.52 12.59
C SER A 14 8.56 -23.79 11.36
N LEU A 15 7.26 -23.81 11.14
CA LEU A 15 6.61 -23.08 10.05
C LEU A 15 6.70 -21.57 10.26
N GLU A 16 6.51 -21.09 11.49
CA GLU A 16 6.66 -19.68 11.83
C GLU A 16 8.09 -19.19 11.60
N ASP A 17 9.11 -19.97 11.96
CA ASP A 17 10.51 -19.68 11.69
C ASP A 17 10.78 -19.61 10.16
N GLN A 18 10.22 -20.53 9.38
CA GLN A 18 10.34 -20.51 7.93
C GLN A 18 9.67 -19.27 7.31
N ILE A 19 8.48 -18.89 7.77
CA ILE A 19 7.78 -17.68 7.32
C ILE A 19 8.63 -16.44 7.63
N THR A 20 9.15 -16.33 8.84
CA THR A 20 10.02 -15.21 9.26
C THR A 20 11.24 -15.07 8.36
N LYS A 21 11.87 -16.18 8.03
CA LYS A 21 13.03 -16.21 7.13
C LYS A 21 12.66 -15.79 5.70
N ILE A 22 11.57 -16.32 5.16
CA ILE A 22 11.08 -15.94 3.82
C ILE A 22 10.79 -14.45 3.75
N LYS A 23 10.13 -13.89 4.76
CA LYS A 23 9.86 -12.45 4.82
C LYS A 23 11.16 -11.64 4.86
N ALA A 24 12.13 -12.02 5.68
CA ALA A 24 13.42 -11.34 5.74
C ALA A 24 14.16 -11.36 4.39
N ASP A 25 14.09 -12.47 3.66
CA ASP A 25 14.78 -12.64 2.38
C ASP A 25 14.06 -11.97 1.20
N PHE A 26 12.72 -11.92 1.19
CA PHE A 26 11.92 -11.53 0.02
C PHE A 26 11.09 -10.25 0.20
N TYR A 27 10.83 -9.81 1.43
CA TYR A 27 10.07 -8.56 1.65
C TYR A 27 11.02 -7.37 1.57
N THR A 28 11.40 -7.01 0.36
CA THR A 28 12.36 -5.96 0.03
C THR A 28 11.72 -4.89 -0.84
N LYS A 29 12.31 -3.68 -0.86
CA LYS A 29 11.87 -2.58 -1.73
C LYS A 29 11.90 -2.97 -3.20
N ASP A 30 12.90 -3.74 -3.63
CA ASP A 30 13.00 -4.19 -5.02
C ASP A 30 11.85 -5.13 -5.39
N ASN A 31 11.51 -6.08 -4.53
CA ASN A 31 10.37 -6.96 -4.75
C ASN A 31 9.03 -6.23 -4.68
N LEU A 32 8.89 -5.24 -3.80
CA LEU A 32 7.72 -4.37 -3.78
C LEU A 32 7.55 -3.64 -5.13
N ALA A 33 8.63 -3.09 -5.67
CA ALA A 33 8.60 -2.43 -6.98
C ALA A 33 8.21 -3.40 -8.10
N VAL A 34 8.67 -4.64 -8.06
CA VAL A 34 8.25 -5.69 -9.02
C VAL A 34 6.75 -5.95 -8.94
N LEU A 35 6.20 -6.13 -7.74
CA LEU A 35 4.76 -6.37 -7.56
C LEU A 35 3.90 -5.19 -8.01
N ILE A 36 4.34 -3.97 -7.73
CA ILE A 36 3.66 -2.74 -8.20
C ILE A 36 3.71 -2.68 -9.74
N GLY A 37 4.85 -2.96 -10.35
CA GLY A 37 5.00 -3.04 -11.79
C GLY A 37 4.08 -4.09 -12.42
N ASP A 38 3.95 -5.25 -11.81
CA ASP A 38 3.04 -6.31 -12.24
C ASP A 38 1.58 -5.87 -12.14
N LEU A 39 1.21 -5.19 -11.05
CA LEU A 39 -0.14 -4.63 -10.90
C LEU A 39 -0.46 -3.64 -12.02
N PHE A 40 0.44 -2.72 -12.32
CA PHE A 40 0.27 -1.73 -13.37
C PHE A 40 0.12 -2.37 -14.75
N LYS A 41 0.97 -3.34 -15.05
CA LYS A 41 0.95 -4.04 -16.33
C LYS A 41 -0.30 -4.90 -16.53
N GLU A 42 -0.69 -5.65 -15.51
CA GLU A 42 -1.83 -6.57 -15.57
C GLU A 42 -3.17 -5.81 -15.69
N TYR A 43 -3.31 -4.68 -14.99
CA TYR A 43 -4.57 -3.94 -14.92
C TYR A 43 -4.53 -2.61 -15.66
N LYS A 44 -3.46 -2.33 -16.40
CA LYS A 44 -3.27 -1.08 -17.16
C LYS A 44 -3.48 0.16 -16.31
N LEU A 45 -2.98 0.11 -15.10
CA LEU A 45 -2.92 1.27 -14.22
C LEU A 45 -1.66 2.08 -14.53
N ASP A 46 -1.72 3.37 -14.31
CA ASP A 46 -0.59 4.29 -14.44
C ASP A 46 -0.28 5.02 -13.13
N ALA A 47 -1.11 4.86 -12.12
CA ALA A 47 -0.89 5.38 -10.78
C ALA A 47 -1.62 4.59 -9.70
N ILE A 48 -1.01 4.49 -8.52
CA ILE A 48 -1.63 4.02 -7.28
C ILE A 48 -1.09 4.81 -6.11
N ALA A 49 -1.86 4.88 -5.03
CA ALA A 49 -1.40 5.35 -3.73
C ALA A 49 -1.56 4.24 -2.69
N ILE A 50 -0.58 4.07 -1.83
CA ILE A 50 -0.62 3.13 -0.71
C ILE A 50 -0.49 3.94 0.57
N VAL A 51 -1.43 3.77 1.49
CA VAL A 51 -1.45 4.51 2.76
C VAL A 51 -1.54 3.53 3.91
N GLY A 52 -0.57 3.58 4.81
CA GLY A 52 -0.56 2.81 6.05
C GLY A 52 -0.54 3.74 7.25
N THR A 53 -1.53 3.62 8.13
CA THR A 53 -1.67 4.45 9.31
C THR A 53 -1.98 3.64 10.57
N THR A 54 -1.39 4.10 11.68
CA THR A 54 -1.75 3.65 13.01
C THR A 54 -2.17 4.87 13.80
N PRO A 55 -3.45 5.00 14.22
CA PRO A 55 -3.91 6.15 14.97
C PRO A 55 -3.08 6.37 16.24
N ALA A 56 -2.71 7.61 16.53
CA ALA A 56 -1.97 7.98 17.73
C ALA A 56 -2.85 8.02 18.97
N PHE A 57 -4.16 8.08 18.79
CA PHE A 57 -5.15 8.21 19.86
C PHE A 57 -6.25 7.16 19.72
N ASN A 58 -6.66 6.59 20.86
CA ASN A 58 -7.82 5.71 20.95
C ASN A 58 -8.68 6.10 22.13
N ASP A 59 -9.97 5.94 21.99
CA ASP A 59 -10.97 6.17 23.06
C ASP A 59 -11.11 4.96 24.02
N GLY A 60 -10.00 4.31 24.33
CA GLY A 60 -9.95 3.11 25.19
C GLY A 60 -9.79 1.80 24.42
N ASP A 61 -9.86 1.84 23.10
CA ASP A 61 -9.58 0.67 22.25
C ASP A 61 -8.11 0.63 21.80
N PRO A 62 -7.54 -0.55 21.49
CA PRO A 62 -6.19 -0.64 20.96
C PRO A 62 -6.06 0.10 19.63
N CYS A 63 -4.99 0.89 19.48
CA CYS A 63 -4.64 1.48 18.19
C CYS A 63 -4.31 0.38 17.20
N THR A 64 -5.08 0.28 16.12
CA THR A 64 -4.93 -0.76 15.11
C THR A 64 -4.38 -0.15 13.83
N HIS A 65 -3.30 -0.74 13.34
CA HIS A 65 -2.75 -0.39 12.03
C HIS A 65 -3.69 -0.82 10.91
N SER A 66 -3.86 0.05 9.94
CA SER A 66 -4.55 -0.26 8.69
C SER A 66 -3.76 0.25 7.50
N SER A 67 -3.82 -0.48 6.41
CA SER A 67 -3.24 -0.06 5.14
C SER A 67 -4.22 -0.29 4.00
N ASP A 68 -4.24 0.65 3.06
CA ASP A 68 -5.13 0.64 1.91
C ASP A 68 -4.37 1.01 0.65
N LEU A 69 -4.79 0.44 -0.47
CA LEU A 69 -4.29 0.74 -1.79
C LEU A 69 -5.39 1.40 -2.61
N TYR A 70 -5.10 2.58 -3.15
CA TYR A 70 -6.02 3.41 -3.91
C TYR A 70 -5.59 3.50 -5.38
N TYR A 71 -6.55 3.35 -6.29
CA TYR A 71 -6.31 3.42 -7.74
C TYR A 71 -7.40 4.19 -8.49
N ASN A 72 -8.41 4.72 -7.79
CA ASN A 72 -9.47 5.55 -8.36
C ASN A 72 -9.01 7.00 -8.52
N GLU A 73 -9.46 7.67 -9.57
CA GLU A 73 -9.09 9.06 -9.84
C GLU A 73 -9.36 10.00 -8.67
N ASP A 74 -10.55 9.94 -8.09
CA ASP A 74 -10.94 10.80 -6.97
C ASP A 74 -10.04 10.59 -5.74
N GLU A 75 -9.74 9.33 -5.42
CA GLU A 75 -8.87 8.96 -4.30
C GLU A 75 -7.41 9.35 -4.58
N LEU A 76 -6.92 9.11 -5.80
CA LEU A 76 -5.57 9.48 -6.20
C LEU A 76 -5.34 10.99 -6.14
N ASN A 77 -6.32 11.79 -6.55
CA ASN A 77 -6.23 13.24 -6.44
C ASN A 77 -6.07 13.72 -5.00
N CYS A 78 -6.67 13.03 -4.03
CA CYS A 78 -6.48 13.35 -2.61
C CYS A 78 -5.06 13.09 -2.12
N TYR A 79 -4.38 12.07 -2.65
CA TYR A 79 -3.05 11.66 -2.15
C TYR A 79 -1.89 12.24 -2.95
N PHE A 80 -2.01 12.36 -4.27
CA PHE A 80 -0.94 12.84 -5.13
C PHE A 80 -0.76 14.36 -5.16
N ASN A 81 -1.79 15.12 -4.91
CA ASN A 81 -1.71 16.59 -4.94
C ASN A 81 -1.12 17.20 -3.67
N GLY A 82 -0.76 16.39 -2.67
CA GLY A 82 -0.21 16.88 -1.41
C GLY A 82 -1.16 17.79 -0.63
N PHE A 83 -2.38 17.91 -1.10
CA PHE A 83 -3.39 18.80 -0.56
C PHE A 83 -4.33 18.02 0.35
N ASP A 84 -4.06 18.09 1.63
CA ASP A 84 -5.14 18.01 2.59
C ASP A 84 -5.75 19.42 2.68
N GLU A 85 -6.97 19.60 2.17
CA GLU A 85 -7.70 20.89 2.24
C GLU A 85 -7.74 21.46 3.68
N ARG A 86 -7.49 20.62 4.68
CA ARG A 86 -7.39 21.01 6.08
C ARG A 86 -6.16 21.85 6.40
N TYR A 87 -5.14 21.91 5.54
CA TYR A 87 -3.92 22.71 5.75
C TYR A 87 -3.94 24.09 5.09
N ASP A 88 -4.96 24.41 4.30
CA ASP A 88 -5.11 25.73 3.69
C ASP A 88 -5.37 26.87 4.71
N GLU A 89 -5.66 26.54 5.96
CA GLU A 89 -5.89 27.53 7.02
C GLU A 89 -4.60 28.03 7.71
N TYR A 90 -3.43 27.44 7.41
CA TYR A 90 -2.15 27.82 8.01
C TYR A 90 -1.21 28.41 6.96
N GLU A 91 -1.23 29.75 6.84
CA GLU A 91 -0.45 30.55 5.85
C GLU A 91 1.09 30.51 6.02
N ASP A 92 1.65 29.74 6.94
CA ASP A 92 3.06 29.86 7.33
C ASP A 92 3.96 28.66 6.96
N HIS A 93 3.52 27.77 6.07
CA HIS A 93 4.40 26.70 5.63
C HIS A 93 4.90 26.97 4.21
N ASP A 94 6.22 27.03 4.05
CA ASP A 94 6.91 26.94 2.76
C ASP A 94 6.55 25.60 2.09
N PHE A 95 5.39 25.56 1.46
CA PHE A 95 5.01 24.44 0.63
C PHE A 95 5.99 24.35 -0.54
N LEU A 96 6.68 23.25 -0.62
CA LEU A 96 7.32 22.86 -1.87
C LEU A 96 6.24 22.95 -2.96
N ALA A 97 6.55 23.70 -4.01
CA ALA A 97 5.65 23.87 -5.15
C ALA A 97 5.06 22.50 -5.52
N PRO A 98 3.74 22.41 -5.77
CA PRO A 98 3.13 21.16 -6.12
C PRO A 98 3.91 20.56 -7.29
N VAL A 99 4.45 19.37 -7.09
CA VAL A 99 4.93 18.58 -8.21
C VAL A 99 3.76 18.53 -9.17
N GLU A 100 3.94 18.96 -10.42
CA GLU A 100 2.88 18.89 -11.41
C GLU A 100 2.25 17.51 -11.31
N SER A 101 0.99 17.48 -10.89
CA SER A 101 0.25 16.21 -10.73
C SER A 101 0.33 15.49 -12.07
N PRO A 102 0.90 14.29 -12.10
CA PRO A 102 0.89 13.54 -13.34
C PRO A 102 -0.57 13.40 -13.78
N SER A 103 -0.84 13.62 -15.05
CA SER A 103 -2.17 13.38 -15.60
C SER A 103 -2.38 11.88 -15.64
N PHE A 104 -3.19 11.36 -14.73
CA PHE A 104 -3.50 9.94 -14.66
C PHE A 104 -4.60 9.59 -15.64
N THR A 105 -4.36 8.57 -16.44
CA THR A 105 -5.43 7.90 -17.16
C THR A 105 -5.86 6.71 -16.30
N VAL A 106 -6.77 6.95 -15.38
CA VAL A 106 -7.26 5.87 -14.52
C VAL A 106 -8.08 4.89 -15.33
N ASN A 107 -7.71 3.62 -15.27
CA ASN A 107 -8.51 2.57 -15.85
C ASN A 107 -9.73 2.29 -14.97
N SER A 108 -10.84 2.97 -15.26
CA SER A 108 -12.12 2.76 -14.58
C SER A 108 -12.66 1.33 -14.72
N MET A 109 -12.11 0.54 -15.65
CA MET A 109 -12.59 -0.82 -15.92
C MET A 109 -12.58 -1.75 -14.69
N LEU A 110 -11.64 -1.57 -13.75
CA LEU A 110 -11.61 -2.39 -12.53
C LEU A 110 -12.77 -2.06 -11.59
N ASN A 111 -13.20 -0.80 -11.55
CA ASN A 111 -14.33 -0.37 -10.72
C ASN A 111 -15.65 -0.88 -11.24
N ASP A 112 -15.78 -0.97 -12.56
CA ASP A 112 -17.00 -1.38 -13.25
C ASP A 112 -17.19 -2.90 -13.27
N LEU A 113 -16.15 -3.68 -12.90
CA LEU A 113 -16.25 -5.14 -12.84
C LEU A 113 -17.14 -5.57 -11.65
N PRO A 114 -18.00 -6.57 -11.86
CA PRO A 114 -18.73 -7.20 -10.75
C PRO A 114 -17.76 -7.69 -9.68
N TYR A 115 -18.16 -7.64 -8.42
CA TYR A 115 -17.32 -8.08 -7.28
C TYR A 115 -16.82 -9.52 -7.43
N GLN A 116 -17.57 -10.37 -8.14
CA GLN A 116 -17.26 -11.78 -8.37
C GLN A 116 -16.37 -12.01 -9.61
N ASP A 117 -15.99 -10.98 -10.35
CA ASP A 117 -15.15 -11.14 -11.53
C ASP A 117 -13.76 -11.67 -11.14
N PRO A 118 -13.25 -12.73 -11.80
CA PRO A 118 -11.93 -13.30 -11.50
C PRO A 118 -10.77 -12.30 -11.58
N LYS A 119 -10.84 -11.32 -12.49
CA LYS A 119 -9.83 -10.26 -12.61
C LYS A 119 -9.80 -9.38 -11.36
N LYS A 120 -10.97 -9.02 -10.84
CA LYS A 120 -11.09 -8.22 -9.63
C LYS A 120 -10.54 -8.98 -8.41
N ALA A 121 -10.86 -10.25 -8.29
CA ALA A 121 -10.33 -11.12 -7.23
C ALA A 121 -8.80 -11.23 -7.30
N LYS A 122 -8.23 -11.39 -8.50
CA LYS A 122 -6.78 -11.45 -8.72
C LYS A 122 -6.11 -10.10 -8.36
N CYS A 123 -6.73 -8.98 -8.72
CA CYS A 123 -6.26 -7.65 -8.36
C CYS A 123 -6.23 -7.46 -6.84
N HIS A 124 -7.28 -7.84 -6.14
CA HIS A 124 -7.34 -7.78 -4.68
C HIS A 124 -6.26 -8.62 -4.02
N LYS A 125 -5.99 -9.82 -4.53
CA LYS A 125 -4.94 -10.69 -4.01
C LYS A 125 -3.55 -10.08 -4.20
N LEU A 126 -3.27 -9.55 -5.37
CA LEU A 126 -2.00 -8.87 -5.64
C LEU A 126 -1.84 -7.60 -4.80
N SER A 127 -2.91 -6.81 -4.66
CA SER A 127 -2.95 -5.64 -3.79
C SER A 127 -2.71 -6.00 -2.33
N ALA A 128 -3.28 -7.09 -1.84
CA ALA A 128 -3.05 -7.58 -0.48
C ALA A 128 -1.58 -7.93 -0.23
N HIS A 129 -0.90 -8.56 -1.19
CA HIS A 129 0.53 -8.83 -1.09
C HIS A 129 1.37 -7.55 -1.11
N ILE A 130 1.01 -6.58 -1.94
CA ILE A 130 1.68 -5.27 -1.97
C ILE A 130 1.54 -4.56 -0.62
N LEU A 131 0.35 -4.56 -0.02
CA LEU A 131 0.12 -3.98 1.30
C LEU A 131 0.91 -4.69 2.40
N GLU A 132 0.97 -6.01 2.36
CA GLU A 132 1.74 -6.78 3.33
C GLU A 132 3.25 -6.47 3.26
N LEU A 133 3.83 -6.38 2.05
CA LEU A 133 5.21 -5.96 1.88
C LEU A 133 5.42 -4.52 2.32
N SER A 134 4.51 -3.61 1.99
CA SER A 134 4.60 -2.20 2.38
C SER A 134 4.61 -2.03 3.90
N ASP A 135 3.71 -2.71 4.60
CA ASP A 135 3.65 -2.69 6.06
C ASP A 135 4.91 -3.27 6.71
N TYR A 136 5.46 -4.32 6.14
CA TYR A 136 6.71 -4.92 6.62
C TYR A 136 7.92 -4.00 6.45
N ILE A 137 7.99 -3.29 5.31
CA ILE A 137 9.15 -2.45 4.96
C ILE A 137 9.08 -1.08 5.65
N TYR A 138 7.90 -0.47 5.71
CA TYR A 138 7.72 0.94 6.12
C TYR A 138 7.07 1.14 7.49
N ASP A 139 6.62 0.05 8.11
CA ASP A 139 6.06 0.01 9.44
C ASP A 139 4.67 0.66 9.56
N THR A 140 4.51 1.79 10.27
CA THR A 140 3.19 2.19 10.79
C THR A 140 2.55 3.38 10.12
N ASN A 141 3.32 4.39 9.73
CA ASN A 141 2.77 5.65 9.22
C ASN A 141 3.50 6.09 7.96
N TYR A 142 2.94 5.72 6.84
CA TYR A 142 3.55 5.99 5.54
C TYR A 142 2.51 6.23 4.45
N LYS A 143 2.92 6.97 3.44
CA LYS A 143 2.24 7.07 2.15
C LYS A 143 3.24 6.78 1.04
N ILE A 144 2.84 5.96 0.08
CA ILE A 144 3.64 5.64 -1.10
C ILE A 144 2.84 6.06 -2.32
N GLU A 145 3.41 6.95 -3.12
CA GLU A 145 2.86 7.36 -4.40
C GLU A 145 3.63 6.65 -5.50
N CYS A 146 2.92 5.89 -6.33
CA CYS A 146 3.52 5.15 -7.44
C CYS A 146 2.87 5.55 -8.74
N TYR A 147 3.66 5.89 -9.75
CA TYR A 147 3.14 6.30 -11.05
C TYR A 147 4.15 5.99 -12.17
N ILE A 148 3.64 5.93 -13.39
CA ILE A 148 4.47 5.84 -14.60
C ILE A 148 4.73 7.27 -15.08
N ASP A 149 5.99 7.63 -15.21
CA ASP A 149 6.39 8.95 -15.71
C ASP A 149 6.25 9.09 -17.24
N LYS A 150 6.60 10.26 -17.77
CA LYS A 150 6.49 10.56 -19.20
C LYS A 150 7.42 9.69 -20.05
N GLU A 151 8.49 9.18 -19.49
CA GLU A 151 9.46 8.29 -20.12
C GLU A 151 8.99 6.82 -20.08
N GLY A 152 7.92 6.51 -19.34
CA GLY A 152 7.39 5.16 -19.16
C GLY A 152 8.01 4.40 -17.98
N ASP A 153 8.75 5.08 -17.13
CA ASP A 153 9.42 4.49 -15.98
C ASP A 153 8.55 4.56 -14.71
N LEU A 154 8.59 3.50 -13.91
CA LEU A 154 7.91 3.45 -12.63
C LEU A 154 8.63 4.32 -11.60
N GLN A 155 7.91 5.29 -11.05
CA GLN A 155 8.35 6.13 -9.95
C GLN A 155 7.63 5.73 -8.66
N ILE A 156 8.39 5.64 -7.57
CA ILE A 156 7.88 5.29 -6.23
C ILE A 156 8.42 6.33 -5.25
N HIS A 157 7.51 7.08 -4.65
CA HIS A 157 7.84 8.08 -3.63
C HIS A 157 7.18 7.72 -2.30
N LYS A 158 8.00 7.61 -1.26
CA LYS A 158 7.53 7.33 0.11
C LYS A 158 7.71 8.58 0.97
N GLU A 159 6.70 8.92 1.74
CA GLU A 159 6.75 9.95 2.78
C GLU A 159 6.11 9.45 4.08
N GLU A 160 6.40 10.13 5.18
CA GLU A 160 5.67 9.92 6.41
C GLU A 160 4.26 10.49 6.26
N TYR A 161 3.28 9.75 6.75
CA TYR A 161 1.88 10.13 6.65
C TYR A 161 1.14 9.81 7.96
N TYR A 162 0.50 10.80 8.53
CA TYR A 162 -0.27 10.68 9.75
C TYR A 162 -1.72 11.10 9.47
N ASP A 163 -2.64 10.18 9.74
CA ASP A 163 -4.06 10.46 9.74
C ASP A 163 -4.49 10.75 11.18
N TYR A 164 -4.84 11.97 11.45
CA TYR A 164 -5.28 12.44 12.76
C TYR A 164 -6.80 12.46 12.88
#